data_ab305749136601fafa467a4f2ffa9325
#
_entry.id   ab305749136601fafa467a4f2ffa9325
#
_cell.length_a   1.000
_cell.length_b   1.000
_cell.length_c   1.000
_cell.angle_alpha   90.00
_cell.angle_beta   90.00
_cell.angle_gamma   90.00
#
_symmetry.space_group_name_H-M   'P 1'
#
loop_
_entity.id
_entity.type
_entity.pdbx_description
1 polymer ?
#
loop_
_entity_poly.entity_id
_entity_poly.type
_entity_poly.pdbx_seq_one_letter_code
_entity_poly.pdbx_strand_id
1 'polypeptide(L)'
;KARPAAYVPETEQERRDRNEILLAEEQYGTQLLWRSHAESHFTCSGFVMDTRLEKVLMVYHRIYDSFAWTGGHADGSNDFLWTAVREAKEETGIRKPYPLTGAVLSLDILPVRAHQKNGTPVPEHQHYNVTYGLIADTRETLRIAPDENTAVDWIPVEKLPEICKEPHMLPVYEKVIARMRRWKAMQEQVMAQLTQPLLSWYPGHARDLPWRKNRQPYRVWLSEIMLQQTRVEAVKGYYQRFLETFPDIPALANAEQDQVNKCWEGLGYYSRAANLRKAAQVIVEQYGGAFPETWEEVRQLPGVGDYTAGAVCSICYDLPTPAVDGNVLRVAARIQDSFCEIDRPEQKAAVTRSLEQVYRNIPGQCGTMTQALMELGATVCLPNGQPRCEVCPLAELCLGKQYGDTMRLPQRTEKKPRRKEQYTVFVLCCDGKYAVRKRTAKGLLHGLWEYPNVSGICTTEEAIAQVSRWQCKPLDLTQTAERKHIFTHVEWELYGVYLTCGRQDEQFVWKTAAEIAAEISLPTAFRQFFQA
;
A
#
# COMPACT_ATOMS: atom_id res chain seq x y z
N LYS A 1 -6.06 -18.75 -11.10
CA LYS A 1 -6.15 -19.91 -10.20
C LYS A 1 -4.99 -20.81 -10.56
N ALA A 2 -4.02 -20.96 -9.66
CA ALA A 2 -2.94 -21.93 -9.81
C ALA A 2 -3.57 -23.32 -9.59
N ARG A 3 -3.95 -23.97 -10.67
CA ARG A 3 -4.46 -25.35 -10.66
C ARG A 3 -3.31 -26.30 -11.00
N PRO A 4 -3.40 -27.61 -10.63
CA PRO A 4 -2.47 -28.64 -11.08
C PRO A 4 -2.17 -28.58 -12.59
N ALA A 5 -3.18 -28.23 -13.40
CA ALA A 5 -3.05 -28.07 -14.85
C ALA A 5 -2.02 -27.00 -15.29
N ALA A 6 -1.82 -25.94 -14.52
CA ALA A 6 -0.85 -24.88 -14.81
C ALA A 6 0.58 -25.20 -14.31
N TYR A 7 0.74 -26.28 -13.54
CA TYR A 7 2.04 -26.70 -13.04
C TYR A 7 2.91 -27.25 -14.17
N VAL A 8 4.14 -26.80 -14.26
CA VAL A 8 5.12 -27.27 -15.24
C VAL A 8 6.09 -28.23 -14.56
N PRO A 9 5.96 -29.55 -14.81
CA PRO A 9 6.84 -30.54 -14.21
C PRO A 9 8.26 -30.45 -14.77
N GLU A 10 9.25 -30.59 -13.92
CA GLU A 10 10.69 -30.56 -14.29
C GLU A 10 11.30 -31.97 -14.31
N THR A 11 10.71 -32.91 -13.60
CA THR A 11 11.19 -34.30 -13.52
C THR A 11 10.18 -35.26 -14.12
N GLU A 12 10.64 -36.50 -14.41
CA GLU A 12 9.77 -37.56 -14.91
C GLU A 12 8.73 -37.99 -13.88
N GLN A 13 9.11 -38.00 -12.59
CA GLN A 13 8.17 -38.30 -11.50
C GLN A 13 7.05 -37.27 -11.43
N GLU A 14 7.38 -36.00 -11.48
CA GLU A 14 6.37 -34.93 -11.49
C GLU A 14 5.44 -34.96 -12.71
N ARG A 15 5.96 -35.39 -13.86
CA ARG A 15 5.10 -35.61 -15.04
C ARG A 15 4.09 -36.71 -14.83
N ARG A 16 4.51 -37.80 -14.19
CA ARG A 16 3.61 -38.92 -13.82
C ARG A 16 2.57 -38.47 -12.82
N ASP A 17 3.00 -37.87 -11.71
CA ASP A 17 2.11 -37.41 -10.65
C ASP A 17 1.09 -36.40 -11.21
N ARG A 18 1.54 -35.42 -11.98
CA ARG A 18 0.65 -34.44 -12.62
C ARG A 18 -0.37 -35.10 -13.54
N ASN A 19 0.04 -36.03 -14.38
CA ASN A 19 -0.86 -36.71 -15.30
C ASN A 19 -1.91 -37.55 -14.55
N GLU A 20 -1.50 -38.24 -13.51
CA GLU A 20 -2.42 -39.02 -12.64
C GLU A 20 -3.44 -38.09 -11.96
N ILE A 21 -2.97 -36.99 -11.37
CA ILE A 21 -3.84 -35.99 -10.72
C ILE A 21 -4.84 -35.39 -11.73
N LEU A 22 -4.40 -35.06 -12.95
CA LEU A 22 -5.30 -34.51 -13.97
C LEU A 22 -6.35 -35.52 -14.43
N LEU A 23 -6.00 -36.79 -14.57
CA LEU A 23 -6.95 -37.86 -14.88
C LEU A 23 -7.97 -38.05 -13.73
N ALA A 24 -7.51 -38.01 -12.49
CA ALA A 24 -8.39 -38.06 -11.33
C ALA A 24 -9.31 -36.82 -11.25
N GLU A 25 -8.82 -35.62 -11.56
CA GLU A 25 -9.66 -34.40 -11.64
C GLU A 25 -10.73 -34.51 -12.73
N GLU A 26 -10.41 -35.12 -13.88
CA GLU A 26 -11.38 -35.36 -14.93
C GLU A 26 -12.46 -36.35 -14.50
N GLN A 27 -12.09 -37.41 -13.75
CA GLN A 27 -12.99 -38.47 -13.31
C GLN A 27 -13.86 -38.06 -12.11
N TYR A 28 -13.29 -37.43 -11.10
CA TYR A 28 -13.93 -37.20 -9.79
C TYR A 28 -14.25 -35.70 -9.53
N GLY A 29 -13.64 -34.79 -10.28
CA GLY A 29 -13.90 -33.34 -10.19
C GLY A 29 -13.75 -32.79 -8.79
N THR A 30 -14.78 -32.09 -8.31
CA THR A 30 -14.76 -31.43 -6.99
C THR A 30 -14.81 -32.38 -5.79
N GLN A 31 -15.05 -33.68 -6.01
CA GLN A 31 -15.02 -34.67 -4.92
C GLN A 31 -13.60 -34.77 -4.32
N LEU A 32 -12.57 -34.62 -5.15
CA LEU A 32 -11.18 -34.63 -4.70
C LEU A 32 -10.83 -33.48 -3.74
N LEU A 33 -11.64 -32.44 -3.64
CA LEU A 33 -11.46 -31.38 -2.67
C LEU A 33 -11.84 -31.79 -1.24
N TRP A 34 -12.51 -32.94 -1.09
CA TRP A 34 -13.02 -33.40 0.18
C TRP A 34 -12.32 -34.67 0.65
N ARG A 35 -11.91 -34.70 1.91
CA ARG A 35 -11.32 -35.93 2.54
C ARG A 35 -12.28 -37.11 2.64
N SER A 36 -13.57 -36.94 2.33
CA SER A 36 -14.53 -38.00 2.18
C SER A 36 -14.30 -38.89 0.94
N HIS A 37 -13.51 -38.41 -0.04
CA HIS A 37 -13.01 -39.24 -1.11
C HIS A 37 -11.84 -40.08 -0.56
N ALA A 38 -12.16 -41.34 -0.21
CA ALA A 38 -11.32 -42.17 0.66
C ALA A 38 -10.03 -42.68 0.01
N GLU A 39 -9.94 -42.71 -1.32
CA GLU A 39 -8.78 -43.22 -2.05
C GLU A 39 -7.70 -42.12 -2.24
N SER A 40 -8.15 -40.91 -2.54
CA SER A 40 -7.25 -39.78 -2.78
C SER A 40 -7.98 -38.45 -2.61
N HIS A 41 -7.29 -37.41 -2.16
CA HIS A 41 -7.84 -36.06 -2.09
C HIS A 41 -6.73 -35.01 -2.03
N PHE A 42 -7.10 -33.73 -2.34
CA PHE A 42 -6.15 -32.64 -2.33
C PHE A 42 -5.74 -32.20 -0.93
N THR A 43 -4.44 -32.01 -0.79
CA THR A 43 -3.81 -31.33 0.36
C THR A 43 -3.00 -30.13 -0.12
N CYS A 44 -2.85 -29.14 0.75
CA CYS A 44 -2.17 -27.89 0.48
C CYS A 44 -1.05 -27.69 1.49
N SER A 45 0.20 -27.70 1.03
CA SER A 45 1.36 -27.53 1.90
C SER A 45 2.01 -26.16 1.74
N GLY A 46 2.32 -25.54 2.87
CA GLY A 46 3.11 -24.32 2.95
C GLY A 46 4.54 -24.65 3.37
N PHE A 47 5.47 -24.58 2.44
CA PHE A 47 6.89 -24.68 2.76
C PHE A 47 7.41 -23.30 3.17
N VAL A 48 7.49 -23.06 4.49
CA VAL A 48 7.79 -21.74 5.05
C VAL A 48 9.30 -21.59 5.25
N MET A 49 9.89 -20.60 4.59
CA MET A 49 11.29 -20.25 4.78
C MET A 49 11.46 -18.83 5.35
N ASP A 50 12.61 -18.56 5.93
CA ASP A 50 13.00 -17.21 6.31
C ASP A 50 13.31 -16.34 5.08
N THR A 51 13.46 -15.04 5.28
CA THR A 51 13.70 -14.07 4.21
C THR A 51 15.01 -14.28 3.46
N ARG A 52 15.97 -15.04 4.05
CA ARG A 52 17.27 -15.37 3.44
C ARG A 52 17.28 -16.72 2.74
N LEU A 53 16.23 -17.51 2.92
CA LEU A 53 16.12 -18.91 2.45
C LEU A 53 17.24 -19.82 3.04
N GLU A 54 17.57 -19.59 4.30
CA GLU A 54 18.58 -20.35 5.07
C GLU A 54 17.93 -21.28 6.10
N LYS A 55 16.72 -20.96 6.56
CA LYS A 55 15.96 -21.73 7.55
C LYS A 55 14.59 -22.10 7.05
N VAL A 56 14.10 -23.26 7.46
CA VAL A 56 12.75 -23.75 7.20
C VAL A 56 11.99 -23.82 8.54
N LEU A 57 10.76 -23.34 8.56
CA LEU A 57 9.86 -23.53 9.70
C LEU A 57 9.22 -24.91 9.61
N MET A 58 9.46 -25.74 10.61
CA MET A 58 8.99 -27.12 10.65
C MET A 58 8.19 -27.38 11.91
N VAL A 59 7.23 -28.28 11.82
CA VAL A 59 6.40 -28.77 12.93
C VAL A 59 6.75 -30.22 13.23
N TYR A 60 6.85 -30.60 14.52
CA TYR A 60 7.04 -32.00 14.90
C TYR A 60 5.69 -32.68 14.96
N HIS A 61 5.40 -33.47 13.92
CA HIS A 61 4.11 -34.09 13.71
C HIS A 61 3.99 -35.42 14.49
N ARG A 62 2.94 -35.56 15.32
CA ARG A 62 2.76 -36.71 16.22
C ARG A 62 2.61 -38.06 15.49
N ILE A 63 1.90 -38.08 14.36
CA ILE A 63 1.62 -39.31 13.62
C ILE A 63 2.88 -39.84 12.94
N TYR A 64 3.69 -38.96 12.38
CA TYR A 64 4.90 -39.33 11.63
C TYR A 64 6.14 -39.43 12.51
N ASP A 65 6.08 -38.98 13.77
CA ASP A 65 7.21 -38.89 14.70
C ASP A 65 8.44 -38.23 14.06
N SER A 66 8.21 -37.17 13.28
CA SER A 66 9.18 -36.49 12.45
C SER A 66 8.89 -35.00 12.37
N PHE A 67 9.90 -34.19 12.11
CA PHE A 67 9.70 -32.82 11.63
C PHE A 67 9.20 -32.85 10.18
N ALA A 68 8.12 -32.12 9.93
CA ALA A 68 7.46 -31.98 8.64
C ALA A 68 7.15 -30.52 8.32
N TRP A 69 6.89 -30.20 7.08
CA TRP A 69 6.33 -28.92 6.67
C TRP A 69 4.91 -28.72 7.17
N THR A 70 4.39 -27.50 7.05
CA THR A 70 2.99 -27.21 7.38
C THR A 70 2.06 -27.57 6.23
N GLY A 71 0.85 -28.06 6.52
CA GLY A 71 -0.12 -28.34 5.49
C GLY A 71 -1.37 -29.02 5.98
N GLY A 72 -2.44 -28.88 5.22
CA GLY A 72 -3.75 -29.42 5.55
C GLY A 72 -4.57 -29.79 4.32
N HIS A 73 -5.77 -30.27 4.56
CA HIS A 73 -6.69 -30.68 3.51
C HIS A 73 -7.35 -29.47 2.85
N ALA A 74 -7.70 -29.63 1.57
CA ALA A 74 -8.43 -28.60 0.82
C ALA A 74 -9.82 -28.33 1.42
N ASP A 75 -10.47 -29.35 1.96
CA ASP A 75 -11.79 -29.30 2.63
C ASP A 75 -12.83 -28.44 1.88
N GLY A 76 -12.96 -28.71 0.58
CA GLY A 76 -13.87 -28.01 -0.32
C GLY A 76 -13.34 -26.68 -0.88
N SER A 77 -12.21 -26.17 -0.40
CA SER A 77 -11.58 -24.97 -0.95
C SER A 77 -10.89 -25.26 -2.28
N ASN A 78 -11.09 -24.39 -3.24
CA ASN A 78 -10.34 -24.39 -4.51
C ASN A 78 -9.25 -23.33 -4.55
N ASP A 79 -9.00 -22.65 -3.44
CA ASP A 79 -7.92 -21.68 -3.26
C ASP A 79 -6.78 -22.28 -2.43
N PHE A 80 -6.02 -23.16 -3.07
CA PHE A 80 -4.96 -23.94 -2.45
C PHE A 80 -3.87 -23.09 -1.82
N LEU A 81 -3.54 -21.95 -2.44
CA LEU A 81 -2.52 -21.04 -1.93
C LEU A 81 -2.91 -20.47 -0.55
N TRP A 82 -4.14 -19.93 -0.46
CA TRP A 82 -4.58 -19.35 0.81
C TRP A 82 -4.94 -20.42 1.85
N THR A 83 -5.26 -21.63 1.43
CA THR A 83 -5.34 -22.80 2.33
C THR A 83 -3.96 -23.08 2.93
N ALA A 84 -2.89 -23.18 2.14
CA ALA A 84 -1.53 -23.38 2.63
C ALA A 84 -1.06 -22.28 3.58
N VAL A 85 -1.41 -21.00 3.30
CA VAL A 85 -1.10 -19.87 4.20
C VAL A 85 -1.87 -19.96 5.51
N ARG A 86 -3.12 -20.39 5.49
CA ARG A 86 -3.96 -20.59 6.69
C ARG A 86 -3.37 -21.69 7.58
N GLU A 87 -3.10 -22.86 7.00
CA GLU A 87 -2.52 -24.00 7.73
C GLU A 87 -1.17 -23.62 8.38
N ALA A 88 -0.30 -22.93 7.64
CA ALA A 88 0.97 -22.46 8.21
C ALA A 88 0.76 -21.55 9.44
N LYS A 89 -0.26 -20.70 9.44
CA LYS A 89 -0.61 -19.85 10.60
C LYS A 89 -1.18 -20.66 11.77
N GLU A 90 -2.06 -21.58 11.48
CA GLU A 90 -2.76 -22.40 12.48
C GLU A 90 -1.78 -23.33 13.20
N GLU A 91 -0.91 -24.03 12.46
CA GLU A 91 0.02 -25.00 13.02
C GLU A 91 1.23 -24.39 13.74
N THR A 92 1.63 -23.16 13.37
CA THR A 92 2.90 -22.56 13.85
C THR A 92 2.73 -21.29 14.66
N GLY A 93 1.55 -20.66 14.60
CA GLY A 93 1.28 -19.38 15.25
C GLY A 93 1.89 -18.16 14.57
N ILE A 94 2.61 -18.31 13.44
CA ILE A 94 3.10 -17.15 12.68
C ILE A 94 1.91 -16.33 12.17
N ARG A 95 2.05 -15.01 12.20
CA ARG A 95 0.93 -14.08 11.91
C ARG A 95 0.91 -13.57 10.48
N LYS A 96 2.09 -13.37 9.90
CA LYS A 96 2.25 -12.65 8.64
C LYS A 96 3.10 -13.40 7.61
N PRO A 97 2.94 -14.70 7.42
CA PRO A 97 3.58 -15.35 6.29
C PRO A 97 2.99 -14.81 4.98
N TYR A 98 3.80 -14.76 3.95
CA TYR A 98 3.34 -14.39 2.62
C TYR A 98 3.91 -15.33 1.57
N PRO A 99 3.17 -15.61 0.49
CA PRO A 99 3.68 -16.40 -0.62
C PRO A 99 4.87 -15.71 -1.31
N LEU A 100 5.91 -16.46 -1.60
CA LEU A 100 7.02 -15.99 -2.41
C LEU A 100 6.55 -15.69 -3.84
N THR A 101 5.61 -16.50 -4.33
CA THR A 101 4.95 -16.41 -5.64
C THR A 101 3.55 -17.03 -5.54
N GLY A 102 2.67 -16.71 -6.48
CA GLY A 102 1.39 -17.39 -6.64
C GLY A 102 1.48 -18.75 -7.33
N ALA A 103 2.64 -19.11 -7.88
CA ALA A 103 2.84 -20.36 -8.58
C ALA A 103 2.95 -21.58 -7.63
N VAL A 104 2.46 -22.72 -8.08
CA VAL A 104 2.70 -24.02 -7.43
C VAL A 104 4.19 -24.35 -7.58
N LEU A 105 4.85 -24.61 -6.46
CA LEU A 105 6.29 -24.97 -6.47
C LEU A 105 6.52 -26.47 -6.54
N SER A 106 5.61 -27.29 -6.05
CA SER A 106 5.68 -28.74 -6.18
C SER A 106 4.28 -29.34 -6.25
N LEU A 107 4.17 -30.38 -7.04
CA LEU A 107 2.96 -31.22 -7.15
C LEU A 107 3.42 -32.65 -6.99
N ASP A 108 2.94 -33.33 -5.94
CA ASP A 108 3.42 -34.64 -5.55
C ASP A 108 2.23 -35.53 -5.13
N ILE A 109 2.29 -36.81 -5.45
CA ILE A 109 1.41 -37.82 -4.88
C ILE A 109 2.12 -38.43 -3.67
N LEU A 110 1.60 -38.14 -2.47
CA LEU A 110 2.18 -38.56 -1.21
C LEU A 110 1.34 -39.69 -0.58
N PRO A 111 1.92 -40.88 -0.33
CA PRO A 111 1.21 -41.96 0.31
C PRO A 111 1.00 -41.70 1.80
N VAL A 112 -0.20 -41.90 2.28
CA VAL A 112 -0.56 -41.85 3.70
C VAL A 112 -0.82 -43.27 4.20
N ARG A 113 -0.01 -43.70 5.17
CA ARG A 113 -0.20 -45.04 5.79
C ARG A 113 -1.45 -45.06 6.63
N ALA A 114 -2.07 -46.26 6.73
CA ALA A 114 -3.19 -46.46 7.63
C ALA A 114 -2.83 -46.05 9.07
N HIS A 115 -3.66 -45.26 9.70
CA HIS A 115 -3.45 -44.75 11.06
C HIS A 115 -4.76 -44.57 11.81
N GLN A 116 -4.68 -44.21 13.09
CA GLN A 116 -5.86 -43.85 13.88
C GLN A 116 -5.88 -42.33 14.13
N LYS A 117 -7.02 -41.69 13.87
CA LYS A 117 -7.26 -40.30 14.21
C LYS A 117 -8.47 -40.19 15.15
N ASN A 118 -8.24 -39.71 16.37
CA ASN A 118 -9.27 -39.58 17.41
C ASN A 118 -10.06 -40.87 17.66
N GLY A 119 -9.36 -42.03 17.64
CA GLY A 119 -9.98 -43.35 17.83
C GLY A 119 -10.70 -43.92 16.60
N THR A 120 -10.75 -43.21 15.49
CA THR A 120 -11.33 -43.68 14.23
C THR A 120 -10.22 -44.19 13.29
N PRO A 121 -10.31 -45.40 12.73
CA PRO A 121 -9.32 -45.88 11.77
C PRO A 121 -9.43 -45.13 10.46
N VAL A 122 -8.29 -44.63 9.96
CA VAL A 122 -8.14 -44.01 8.64
C VAL A 122 -7.38 -45.01 7.76
N PRO A 123 -7.96 -45.47 6.63
CA PRO A 123 -7.30 -46.42 5.74
C PRO A 123 -6.12 -45.76 5.01
N GLU A 124 -5.27 -46.56 4.40
CA GLU A 124 -4.24 -46.09 3.49
C GLU A 124 -4.88 -45.37 2.30
N HIS A 125 -4.32 -44.22 1.93
CA HIS A 125 -4.80 -43.36 0.84
C HIS A 125 -3.69 -42.47 0.30
N GLN A 126 -3.99 -41.67 -0.74
CA GLN A 126 -3.05 -40.76 -1.37
C GLN A 126 -3.43 -39.30 -1.14
N HIS A 127 -2.47 -38.46 -0.83
CA HIS A 127 -2.59 -37.03 -0.87
C HIS A 127 -2.10 -36.50 -2.22
N TYR A 128 -2.98 -35.85 -2.97
CA TYR A 128 -2.61 -35.03 -4.11
C TYR A 128 -2.15 -33.67 -3.58
N ASN A 129 -0.84 -33.59 -3.29
CA ASN A 129 -0.28 -32.48 -2.54
C ASN A 129 0.17 -31.35 -3.44
N VAL A 130 -0.33 -30.14 -3.16
CA VAL A 130 0.03 -28.89 -3.86
C VAL A 130 0.84 -28.02 -2.90
N THR A 131 2.12 -27.82 -3.23
CA THR A 131 3.05 -27.08 -2.35
C THR A 131 3.31 -25.67 -2.84
N TYR A 132 3.21 -24.71 -1.92
CA TYR A 132 3.58 -23.32 -2.11
C TYR A 132 4.75 -22.93 -1.21
N GLY A 133 5.64 -22.08 -1.74
CA GLY A 133 6.71 -21.47 -0.96
C GLY A 133 6.21 -20.24 -0.23
N LEU A 134 6.35 -20.23 1.08
CA LEU A 134 5.97 -19.11 1.94
C LEU A 134 7.21 -18.51 2.59
N ILE A 135 7.14 -17.21 2.87
CA ILE A 135 8.20 -16.47 3.59
C ILE A 135 7.62 -15.94 4.89
N ALA A 136 8.39 -16.08 5.98
CA ALA A 136 8.05 -15.49 7.28
C ALA A 136 9.30 -14.94 7.98
N ASP A 137 9.08 -14.06 8.97
CA ASP A 137 10.13 -13.49 9.79
C ASP A 137 10.45 -14.42 10.97
N THR A 138 11.70 -14.79 11.13
CA THR A 138 12.17 -15.66 12.24
C THR A 138 11.96 -15.04 13.62
N ARG A 139 11.69 -13.74 13.71
CA ARG A 139 11.39 -13.03 14.95
C ARG A 139 9.93 -13.17 15.42
N GLU A 140 9.07 -13.73 14.59
CA GLU A 140 7.68 -13.98 14.98
C GLU A 140 7.60 -15.04 16.08
N THR A 141 6.67 -14.84 17.01
CA THR A 141 6.45 -15.79 18.11
C THR A 141 5.78 -17.05 17.58
N LEU A 142 6.44 -18.18 17.74
CA LEU A 142 5.91 -19.49 17.39
C LEU A 142 4.98 -20.05 18.49
N ARG A 143 4.00 -20.83 18.07
CA ARG A 143 3.07 -21.56 18.96
C ARG A 143 2.77 -22.92 18.36
N ILE A 144 2.74 -23.93 19.21
CA ILE A 144 2.29 -25.27 18.81
C ILE A 144 0.76 -25.29 18.63
N ALA A 145 0.28 -26.16 17.75
CA ALA A 145 -1.11 -26.60 17.66
C ALA A 145 -1.24 -27.95 18.41
N PRO A 146 -1.68 -27.97 19.70
CA PRO A 146 -1.54 -29.15 20.57
C PRO A 146 -2.23 -30.41 20.04
N ASP A 147 -3.24 -30.25 19.19
CA ASP A 147 -3.97 -31.37 18.58
C ASP A 147 -3.20 -32.00 17.40
N GLU A 148 -2.23 -31.30 16.81
CA GLU A 148 -1.54 -31.70 15.59
C GLU A 148 -0.03 -31.89 15.78
N ASN A 149 0.61 -30.99 16.52
CA ASN A 149 2.07 -31.03 16.69
C ASN A 149 2.51 -30.84 18.14
N THR A 150 3.77 -31.20 18.42
CA THR A 150 4.36 -31.10 19.75
C THR A 150 5.53 -30.12 19.82
N ALA A 151 6.08 -29.70 18.68
CA ALA A 151 7.11 -28.68 18.58
C ALA A 151 6.99 -27.91 17.28
N VAL A 152 7.43 -26.67 17.28
CA VAL A 152 7.56 -25.81 16.09
C VAL A 152 8.90 -25.10 16.22
N ASP A 153 9.73 -25.21 15.19
CA ASP A 153 11.05 -24.56 15.23
C ASP A 153 11.56 -24.15 13.84
N TRP A 154 12.45 -23.17 13.82
CA TRP A 154 13.20 -22.76 12.66
C TRP A 154 14.46 -23.62 12.49
N ILE A 155 14.45 -24.50 11.52
CA ILE A 155 15.51 -25.46 11.26
C ILE A 155 16.43 -24.94 10.15
N PRO A 156 17.75 -24.85 10.36
CA PRO A 156 18.70 -24.59 9.29
C PRO A 156 18.57 -25.66 8.18
N VAL A 157 18.59 -25.22 6.92
CA VAL A 157 18.39 -26.12 5.75
C VAL A 157 19.37 -27.30 5.77
N GLU A 158 20.62 -27.06 6.17
CA GLU A 158 21.68 -28.09 6.24
C GLU A 158 21.41 -29.18 7.28
N LYS A 159 20.51 -28.92 8.26
CA LYS A 159 20.14 -29.88 9.30
C LYS A 159 18.91 -30.73 8.95
N LEU A 160 18.23 -30.45 7.85
CA LEU A 160 17.04 -31.21 7.45
C LEU A 160 17.30 -32.71 7.33
N PRO A 161 18.41 -33.19 6.73
CA PRO A 161 18.70 -34.63 6.64
C PRO A 161 18.87 -35.33 8.00
N GLU A 162 19.26 -34.58 9.04
CA GLU A 162 19.50 -35.14 10.38
C GLU A 162 18.18 -35.29 11.18
N ILE A 163 17.21 -34.37 10.94
CA ILE A 163 15.99 -34.29 11.76
C ILE A 163 14.76 -34.90 11.10
N CYS A 164 14.74 -35.00 9.77
CA CYS A 164 13.64 -35.61 9.02
C CYS A 164 13.76 -37.12 9.07
N LYS A 165 12.84 -37.77 9.78
CA LYS A 165 12.77 -39.23 9.88
C LYS A 165 12.05 -39.91 8.71
N GLU A 166 11.61 -39.13 7.73
CA GLU A 166 10.94 -39.59 6.52
C GLU A 166 11.85 -39.42 5.29
N PRO A 167 12.71 -40.39 4.98
CA PRO A 167 13.73 -40.25 3.93
C PRO A 167 13.15 -39.94 2.54
N HIS A 168 11.92 -40.35 2.27
CA HIS A 168 11.23 -40.08 1.00
C HIS A 168 10.82 -38.59 0.84
N MET A 169 10.72 -37.85 1.93
CA MET A 169 10.39 -36.40 1.92
C MET A 169 11.60 -35.51 1.67
N LEU A 170 12.81 -35.97 1.98
CA LEU A 170 14.02 -35.14 1.79
C LEU A 170 14.20 -34.65 0.35
N PRO A 171 14.07 -35.48 -0.69
CA PRO A 171 14.16 -35.01 -2.08
C PRO A 171 13.07 -34.00 -2.44
N VAL A 172 11.88 -34.10 -1.83
CA VAL A 172 10.80 -33.14 -2.03
C VAL A 172 11.15 -31.80 -1.41
N TYR A 173 11.66 -31.77 -0.17
CA TYR A 173 12.10 -30.55 0.49
C TYR A 173 13.26 -29.88 -0.26
N GLU A 174 14.28 -30.63 -0.66
CA GLU A 174 15.42 -30.11 -1.44
C GLU A 174 14.97 -29.48 -2.77
N LYS A 175 14.04 -30.16 -3.46
CA LYS A 175 13.41 -29.64 -4.69
C LYS A 175 12.71 -28.29 -4.46
N VAL A 176 11.90 -28.20 -3.41
CA VAL A 176 11.17 -26.96 -3.09
C VAL A 176 12.12 -25.83 -2.71
N ILE A 177 13.14 -26.12 -1.89
CA ILE A 177 14.17 -25.14 -1.50
C ILE A 177 14.93 -24.61 -2.74
N ALA A 178 15.34 -25.50 -3.63
CA ALA A 178 16.05 -25.13 -4.86
C ALA A 178 15.16 -24.21 -5.73
N ARG A 179 13.86 -24.51 -5.83
CA ARG A 179 12.90 -23.71 -6.57
C ARG A 179 12.64 -22.36 -5.93
N MET A 180 12.51 -22.29 -4.62
CA MET A 180 12.36 -21.01 -3.91
C MET A 180 13.59 -20.12 -4.11
N ARG A 181 14.81 -20.67 -4.02
CA ARG A 181 16.06 -19.94 -4.28
C ARG A 181 16.14 -19.45 -5.73
N ARG A 182 15.80 -20.30 -6.68
CA ARG A 182 15.75 -19.92 -8.12
C ARG A 182 14.71 -18.83 -8.36
N TRP A 183 13.54 -18.94 -7.75
CA TRP A 183 12.49 -17.92 -7.87
C TRP A 183 12.96 -16.55 -7.36
N LYS A 184 13.58 -16.52 -6.19
CA LYS A 184 14.14 -15.28 -5.63
C LYS A 184 15.21 -14.68 -6.54
N ALA A 185 16.08 -15.48 -7.10
CA ALA A 185 17.07 -15.03 -8.08
C ALA A 185 16.41 -14.44 -9.34
N MET A 186 15.33 -15.05 -9.84
CA MET A 186 14.55 -14.50 -10.96
C MET A 186 13.92 -13.15 -10.60
N GLN A 187 13.36 -12.99 -9.40
CA GLN A 187 12.81 -11.72 -8.92
C GLN A 187 13.87 -10.60 -8.88
N GLU A 188 15.09 -10.91 -8.49
CA GLU A 188 16.22 -9.97 -8.49
C GLU A 188 16.66 -9.65 -9.92
N GLN A 189 16.74 -10.65 -10.78
CA GLN A 189 17.15 -10.49 -12.17
C GLN A 189 16.19 -9.61 -12.98
N VAL A 190 14.87 -9.79 -12.84
CA VAL A 190 13.91 -8.96 -13.58
C VAL A 190 13.99 -7.50 -13.14
N MET A 191 14.28 -7.21 -11.88
CA MET A 191 14.51 -5.85 -11.41
C MET A 191 15.76 -5.21 -12.03
N ALA A 192 16.83 -5.98 -12.21
CA ALA A 192 18.05 -5.48 -12.86
C ALA A 192 17.87 -5.20 -14.37
N GLN A 193 16.90 -5.84 -15.00
CA GLN A 193 16.64 -5.73 -16.45
C GLN A 193 15.64 -4.62 -16.84
N LEU A 194 15.07 -3.88 -15.90
CA LEU A 194 14.06 -2.84 -16.16
C LEU A 194 14.55 -1.70 -17.06
N THR A 195 15.82 -1.40 -17.01
CA THR A 195 16.42 -0.15 -17.51
C THR A 195 16.16 0.06 -18.99
N GLN A 196 16.65 -0.83 -19.82
CA GLN A 196 16.61 -0.64 -21.28
C GLN A 196 15.18 -0.52 -21.83
N PRO A 197 14.24 -1.41 -21.46
CA PRO A 197 12.86 -1.29 -21.94
C PRO A 197 12.17 0.02 -21.52
N LEU A 198 12.38 0.47 -20.27
CA LEU A 198 11.76 1.68 -19.76
C LEU A 198 12.35 2.95 -20.37
N LEU A 199 13.68 3.04 -20.47
CA LEU A 199 14.35 4.21 -21.04
C LEU A 199 14.07 4.36 -22.54
N SER A 200 13.92 3.26 -23.27
CA SER A 200 13.53 3.28 -24.69
C SER A 200 12.06 3.64 -24.89
N TRP A 201 11.18 3.22 -23.99
CA TRP A 201 9.74 3.45 -24.07
C TRP A 201 9.34 4.88 -23.69
N TYR A 202 9.94 5.43 -22.64
CA TYR A 202 9.50 6.66 -22.01
C TYR A 202 9.45 7.89 -22.95
N PRO A 203 10.43 8.17 -23.83
CA PRO A 203 10.39 9.35 -24.69
C PRO A 203 9.17 9.43 -25.61
N GLY A 204 8.69 8.29 -26.09
CA GLY A 204 7.51 8.23 -26.97
C GLY A 204 6.15 8.20 -26.24
N HIS A 205 6.16 8.05 -24.90
CA HIS A 205 4.94 7.82 -24.11
C HIS A 205 4.77 8.79 -22.94
N ALA A 206 5.73 9.68 -22.72
CA ALA A 206 5.68 10.67 -21.67
C ALA A 206 4.55 11.68 -21.91
N ARG A 207 3.63 11.81 -20.93
CA ARG A 207 2.59 12.86 -20.96
C ARG A 207 3.24 14.24 -20.92
N ASP A 208 2.69 15.19 -21.69
CA ASP A 208 3.07 16.61 -21.60
C ASP A 208 2.51 17.21 -20.30
N LEU A 209 3.38 17.33 -19.30
CA LEU A 209 3.05 17.87 -17.99
C LEU A 209 3.88 19.11 -17.69
N PRO A 210 3.27 20.20 -17.15
CA PRO A 210 3.97 21.47 -16.94
C PRO A 210 5.28 21.35 -16.15
N TRP A 211 5.29 20.49 -15.13
CA TRP A 211 6.45 20.27 -14.26
C TRP A 211 7.55 19.39 -14.88
N ARG A 212 7.34 18.81 -16.06
CA ARG A 212 8.36 18.06 -16.82
C ARG A 212 9.14 18.91 -17.81
N LYS A 213 8.61 20.09 -18.16
CA LYS A 213 9.23 21.01 -19.11
C LYS A 213 10.50 21.69 -18.58
N ASN A 214 10.58 21.81 -17.26
CA ASN A 214 11.69 22.46 -16.58
C ASN A 214 12.06 21.64 -15.33
N ARG A 215 13.30 21.15 -15.28
CA ARG A 215 13.85 20.36 -14.17
C ARG A 215 14.42 21.21 -13.04
N GLN A 216 13.99 22.45 -12.87
CA GLN A 216 14.40 23.27 -11.72
C GLN A 216 13.87 22.64 -10.41
N PRO A 217 14.71 22.53 -9.36
CA PRO A 217 14.35 21.86 -8.11
C PRO A 217 13.07 22.38 -7.45
N TYR A 218 12.90 23.71 -7.39
CA TYR A 218 11.68 24.32 -6.86
C TYR A 218 10.41 23.85 -7.59
N ARG A 219 10.47 23.78 -8.91
CA ARG A 219 9.33 23.37 -9.75
C ARG A 219 9.01 21.90 -9.62
N VAL A 220 10.02 21.05 -9.60
CA VAL A 220 9.84 19.60 -9.39
C VAL A 220 9.35 19.34 -7.98
N TRP A 221 9.97 19.92 -6.96
CA TRP A 221 9.55 19.78 -5.57
C TRP A 221 8.09 20.21 -5.36
N LEU A 222 7.69 21.38 -5.87
CA LEU A 222 6.30 21.85 -5.79
C LEU A 222 5.34 20.85 -6.40
N SER A 223 5.63 20.34 -7.60
CA SER A 223 4.77 19.35 -8.26
C SER A 223 4.66 18.05 -7.47
N GLU A 224 5.78 17.55 -6.94
CA GLU A 224 5.78 16.31 -6.14
C GLU A 224 4.95 16.45 -4.86
N ILE A 225 5.02 17.60 -4.20
CA ILE A 225 4.18 17.87 -3.02
C ILE A 225 2.69 18.01 -3.42
N MET A 226 2.36 18.67 -4.52
CA MET A 226 0.99 18.81 -4.98
C MET A 226 0.36 17.48 -5.41
N LEU A 227 1.14 16.61 -6.04
CA LEU A 227 0.70 15.31 -6.54
C LEU A 227 0.47 14.27 -5.44
N GLN A 228 0.97 14.51 -4.21
CA GLN A 228 0.68 13.60 -3.10
C GLN A 228 -0.83 13.47 -2.88
N GLN A 229 -1.39 12.27 -3.13
CA GLN A 229 -2.80 11.96 -2.98
C GLN A 229 -3.77 12.84 -3.80
N THR A 230 -3.27 13.53 -4.83
CA THR A 230 -4.05 14.39 -5.70
C THR A 230 -3.88 13.96 -7.16
N ARG A 231 -4.97 13.96 -7.93
CA ARG A 231 -4.95 13.56 -9.35
C ARG A 231 -4.22 14.61 -10.19
N VAL A 232 -3.47 14.14 -11.19
CA VAL A 232 -2.68 14.97 -12.11
C VAL A 232 -3.50 16.11 -12.73
N GLU A 233 -4.71 15.81 -13.24
CA GLU A 233 -5.55 16.82 -13.90
C GLU A 233 -5.97 17.94 -12.94
N ALA A 234 -6.24 17.62 -11.69
CA ALA A 234 -6.54 18.64 -10.69
C ALA A 234 -5.32 19.53 -10.40
N VAL A 235 -4.12 18.94 -10.34
CA VAL A 235 -2.89 19.68 -9.99
C VAL A 235 -2.49 20.70 -11.04
N LYS A 236 -2.73 20.46 -12.35
CA LYS A 236 -2.27 21.35 -13.44
C LYS A 236 -2.61 22.82 -13.21
N GLY A 237 -3.87 23.13 -12.91
CA GLY A 237 -4.32 24.50 -12.69
C GLY A 237 -3.78 25.12 -11.40
N TYR A 238 -3.65 24.32 -10.33
CA TYR A 238 -3.07 24.79 -9.07
C TYR A 238 -1.58 25.07 -9.19
N TYR A 239 -0.84 24.22 -9.87
CA TYR A 239 0.58 24.39 -10.10
C TYR A 239 0.90 25.69 -10.83
N GLN A 240 0.15 26.01 -11.88
CA GLN A 240 0.34 27.25 -12.62
C GLN A 240 0.05 28.48 -11.76
N ARG A 241 -1.13 28.54 -11.13
CA ARG A 241 -1.50 29.68 -10.25
C ARG A 241 -0.53 29.87 -9.08
N PHE A 242 -0.04 28.76 -8.51
CA PHE A 242 0.90 28.82 -7.41
C PHE A 242 2.24 29.44 -7.84
N LEU A 243 2.75 29.09 -9.02
CA LEU A 243 3.98 29.66 -9.58
C LEU A 243 3.82 31.12 -10.03
N GLU A 244 2.62 31.52 -10.45
CA GLU A 244 2.30 32.92 -10.73
C GLU A 244 2.34 33.78 -9.45
N THR A 245 1.89 33.23 -8.33
CA THR A 245 1.87 33.92 -7.03
C THR A 245 3.20 33.82 -6.30
N PHE A 246 3.86 32.67 -6.36
CA PHE A 246 5.14 32.39 -5.69
C PHE A 246 6.12 31.82 -6.72
N PRO A 247 6.76 32.70 -7.52
CA PRO A 247 7.58 32.25 -8.65
C PRO A 247 8.87 31.54 -8.24
N ASP A 248 9.33 31.76 -7.01
CA ASP A 248 10.59 31.24 -6.46
C ASP A 248 10.48 30.94 -4.97
N ILE A 249 11.55 30.35 -4.42
CA ILE A 249 11.66 29.98 -3.01
C ILE A 249 11.59 31.19 -2.07
N PRO A 250 12.32 32.32 -2.33
CA PRO A 250 12.19 33.50 -1.50
C PRO A 250 10.78 34.08 -1.45
N ALA A 251 10.06 34.13 -2.57
CA ALA A 251 8.67 34.61 -2.59
C ALA A 251 7.77 33.74 -1.72
N LEU A 252 7.92 32.40 -1.77
CA LEU A 252 7.17 31.48 -0.95
C LEU A 252 7.55 31.57 0.54
N ALA A 253 8.85 31.73 0.86
CA ALA A 253 9.34 31.84 2.23
C ALA A 253 8.79 33.10 2.95
N ASN A 254 8.70 34.21 2.22
CA ASN A 254 8.21 35.48 2.73
C ASN A 254 6.68 35.62 2.74
N ALA A 255 5.95 34.68 2.12
CA ALA A 255 4.52 34.76 2.04
C ALA A 255 3.85 34.54 3.40
N GLU A 256 2.69 35.15 3.63
CA GLU A 256 1.84 34.83 4.76
C GLU A 256 1.20 33.44 4.58
N GLN A 257 1.06 32.68 5.69
CA GLN A 257 0.50 31.33 5.64
C GLN A 257 -0.92 31.29 5.04
N ASP A 258 -1.73 32.32 5.31
CA ASP A 258 -3.09 32.40 4.78
C ASP A 258 -3.10 32.60 3.26
N GLN A 259 -2.14 33.32 2.69
CA GLN A 259 -1.98 33.46 1.24
C GLN A 259 -1.63 32.10 0.61
N VAL A 260 -0.69 31.36 1.21
CA VAL A 260 -0.30 30.03 0.73
C VAL A 260 -1.48 29.06 0.82
N ASN A 261 -2.24 29.09 1.94
CA ASN A 261 -3.44 28.30 2.12
C ASN A 261 -4.53 28.65 1.08
N LYS A 262 -4.66 29.92 0.72
CA LYS A 262 -5.64 30.38 -0.29
C LYS A 262 -5.29 29.83 -1.69
N CYS A 263 -4.04 29.89 -2.09
CA CYS A 263 -3.57 29.27 -3.35
C CYS A 263 -3.72 27.75 -3.35
N TRP A 264 -3.77 27.11 -2.16
CA TRP A 264 -3.91 25.67 -1.98
C TRP A 264 -5.35 25.19 -1.81
N GLU A 265 -6.30 26.14 -1.71
CA GLU A 265 -7.70 25.86 -1.38
C GLU A 265 -8.35 24.89 -2.39
N GLY A 266 -8.81 23.75 -1.90
CA GLY A 266 -9.39 22.67 -2.72
C GLY A 266 -8.49 21.48 -2.98
N LEU A 267 -7.15 21.59 -2.84
CA LEU A 267 -6.23 20.45 -2.96
C LEU A 267 -6.28 19.50 -1.77
N GLY A 268 -6.74 19.97 -0.60
CA GLY A 268 -6.75 19.20 0.62
C GLY A 268 -5.36 18.99 1.24
N TYR A 269 -5.32 18.29 2.40
CA TYR A 269 -4.06 18.02 3.11
C TYR A 269 -3.18 19.28 3.28
N TYR A 270 -3.74 20.32 3.89
CA TYR A 270 -3.12 21.64 4.05
C TYR A 270 -1.79 21.64 4.82
N SER A 271 -1.51 20.58 5.58
CA SER A 271 -0.18 20.39 6.18
C SER A 271 0.95 20.37 5.13
N ARG A 272 0.65 19.97 3.88
CA ARG A 272 1.61 20.04 2.77
C ARG A 272 1.95 21.50 2.43
N ALA A 273 0.95 22.37 2.34
CA ALA A 273 1.16 23.81 2.09
C ALA A 273 1.95 24.48 3.22
N ALA A 274 1.61 24.15 4.47
CA ALA A 274 2.32 24.66 5.63
C ALA A 274 3.80 24.19 5.67
N ASN A 275 4.04 22.91 5.40
CA ASN A 275 5.38 22.37 5.33
C ASN A 275 6.18 22.91 4.15
N LEU A 276 5.53 23.12 2.98
CA LEU A 276 6.16 23.72 1.80
C LEU A 276 6.70 25.11 2.12
N ARG A 277 5.90 25.97 2.77
CA ARG A 277 6.34 27.30 3.21
C ARG A 277 7.48 27.22 4.23
N LYS A 278 7.36 26.37 5.25
CA LYS A 278 8.42 26.16 6.25
C LYS A 278 9.73 25.68 5.61
N ALA A 279 9.64 24.75 4.66
CA ALA A 279 10.82 24.27 3.95
C ALA A 279 11.45 25.40 3.11
N ALA A 280 10.66 26.24 2.45
CA ALA A 280 11.17 27.42 1.75
C ALA A 280 11.91 28.37 2.69
N GLN A 281 11.41 28.59 3.91
CA GLN A 281 12.09 29.39 4.94
C GLN A 281 13.43 28.76 5.33
N VAL A 282 13.47 27.45 5.58
CA VAL A 282 14.72 26.73 5.87
C VAL A 282 15.72 26.86 4.72
N ILE A 283 15.25 26.75 3.47
CA ILE A 283 16.13 26.89 2.30
C ILE A 283 16.72 28.31 2.21
N VAL A 284 15.94 29.35 2.48
CA VAL A 284 16.45 30.73 2.50
C VAL A 284 17.44 30.92 3.65
N GLU A 285 17.11 30.46 4.85
CA GLU A 285 17.92 30.69 6.05
C GLU A 285 19.22 29.89 6.06
N GLN A 286 19.18 28.61 5.64
CA GLN A 286 20.32 27.70 5.76
C GLN A 286 21.14 27.56 4.47
N TYR A 287 20.49 27.74 3.31
CA TYR A 287 21.09 27.50 1.99
C TYR A 287 21.11 28.78 1.11
N GLY A 288 20.81 29.96 1.69
CA GLY A 288 20.85 31.21 0.95
C GLY A 288 19.84 31.31 -0.20
N GLY A 289 18.77 30.54 -0.16
CA GLY A 289 17.74 30.49 -1.19
C GLY A 289 18.01 29.47 -2.33
N ALA A 290 19.20 28.84 -2.36
CA ALA A 290 19.52 27.77 -3.29
C ALA A 290 18.98 26.44 -2.76
N PHE A 291 18.35 25.64 -3.61
CA PHE A 291 17.83 24.32 -3.22
C PHE A 291 19.00 23.37 -2.92
N PRO A 292 18.98 22.62 -1.79
CA PRO A 292 20.06 21.70 -1.45
C PRO A 292 20.20 20.58 -2.51
N GLU A 293 21.43 20.10 -2.72
CA GLU A 293 21.77 19.20 -3.83
C GLU A 293 22.04 17.76 -3.39
N THR A 294 22.12 17.49 -2.07
CA THR A 294 22.32 16.13 -1.56
C THR A 294 21.00 15.54 -1.06
N TRP A 295 20.88 14.21 -1.14
CA TRP A 295 19.67 13.53 -0.68
C TRP A 295 19.42 13.73 0.82
N GLU A 296 20.47 13.74 1.61
CA GLU A 296 20.43 13.91 3.07
C GLU A 296 19.89 15.28 3.45
N GLU A 297 20.35 16.33 2.79
CA GLU A 297 19.90 17.72 3.03
C GLU A 297 18.44 17.91 2.57
N VAL A 298 18.12 17.45 1.36
CA VAL A 298 16.74 17.51 0.82
C VAL A 298 15.78 16.76 1.74
N ARG A 299 16.19 15.60 2.25
CA ARG A 299 15.37 14.76 3.15
C ARG A 299 15.09 15.43 4.51
N GLN A 300 15.94 16.34 4.97
CA GLN A 300 15.76 17.09 6.22
C GLN A 300 14.76 18.23 6.11
N LEU A 301 14.38 18.63 4.91
CA LEU A 301 13.42 19.71 4.70
C LEU A 301 12.03 19.34 5.26
N PRO A 302 11.32 20.29 5.91
CA PRO A 302 9.98 20.05 6.44
C PRO A 302 9.02 19.49 5.40
N GLY A 303 8.37 18.36 5.72
CA GLY A 303 7.40 17.70 4.84
C GLY A 303 7.99 16.91 3.68
N VAL A 304 9.31 16.80 3.58
CA VAL A 304 9.99 15.98 2.58
C VAL A 304 10.30 14.60 3.15
N GLY A 305 9.72 13.57 2.53
CA GLY A 305 10.00 12.16 2.81
C GLY A 305 10.98 11.56 1.80
N ASP A 306 11.36 10.28 2.02
CA ASP A 306 12.30 9.55 1.15
C ASP A 306 11.88 9.59 -0.33
N TYR A 307 10.58 9.44 -0.60
CA TYR A 307 10.04 9.54 -1.96
C TYR A 307 10.30 10.90 -2.60
N THR A 308 9.93 11.98 -1.92
CA THR A 308 10.09 13.34 -2.48
C THR A 308 11.57 13.70 -2.64
N ALA A 309 12.41 13.35 -1.65
CA ALA A 309 13.86 13.54 -1.75
C ALA A 309 14.42 12.73 -2.94
N GLY A 310 14.04 11.45 -3.07
CA GLY A 310 14.45 10.63 -4.20
C GLY A 310 14.03 11.19 -5.55
N ALA A 311 12.79 11.70 -5.67
CA ALA A 311 12.28 12.29 -6.90
C ALA A 311 13.04 13.57 -7.28
N VAL A 312 13.21 14.52 -6.35
CA VAL A 312 13.93 15.78 -6.62
C VAL A 312 15.38 15.48 -6.96
N CYS A 313 16.08 14.68 -6.15
CA CYS A 313 17.49 14.39 -6.34
C CYS A 313 17.77 13.64 -7.65
N SER A 314 16.95 12.65 -8.01
CA SER A 314 17.14 11.94 -9.28
C SER A 314 16.76 12.78 -10.49
N ILE A 315 15.65 13.52 -10.45
CA ILE A 315 15.15 14.30 -11.61
C ILE A 315 15.99 15.54 -11.87
N CYS A 316 16.41 16.25 -10.81
CA CYS A 316 17.09 17.52 -10.94
C CYS A 316 18.61 17.40 -10.98
N TYR A 317 19.18 16.47 -10.21
CA TYR A 317 20.62 16.33 -10.02
C TYR A 317 21.18 15.01 -10.54
N ASP A 318 20.32 14.16 -11.10
CA ASP A 318 20.67 12.82 -11.62
C ASP A 318 21.34 11.91 -10.59
N LEU A 319 21.03 12.10 -9.31
CA LEU A 319 21.55 11.24 -8.25
C LEU A 319 20.90 9.84 -8.30
N PRO A 320 21.61 8.78 -7.91
CA PRO A 320 21.10 7.40 -7.93
C PRO A 320 20.14 7.12 -6.76
N THR A 321 19.15 7.98 -6.57
CA THR A 321 18.17 7.98 -5.49
C THR A 321 16.77 7.74 -6.04
N PRO A 322 16.26 6.50 -6.02
CA PRO A 322 14.96 6.19 -6.59
C PRO A 322 13.81 6.79 -5.78
N ALA A 323 12.77 7.21 -6.48
CA ALA A 323 11.51 7.66 -5.87
C ALA A 323 10.52 6.49 -5.77
N VAL A 324 10.44 5.86 -4.59
CA VAL A 324 9.61 4.67 -4.37
C VAL A 324 8.30 5.05 -3.68
N ASP A 325 7.23 5.13 -4.48
CA ASP A 325 5.84 5.35 -4.03
C ASP A 325 4.99 4.08 -4.18
N GLY A 326 3.70 4.18 -3.88
CA GLY A 326 2.75 3.08 -4.06
C GLY A 326 2.59 2.63 -5.52
N ASN A 327 2.89 3.47 -6.52
CA ASN A 327 2.86 3.08 -7.93
C ASN A 327 4.08 2.23 -8.28
N VAL A 328 5.26 2.67 -7.88
CA VAL A 328 6.53 1.93 -8.08
C VAL A 328 6.48 0.59 -7.33
N LEU A 329 5.98 0.57 -6.10
CA LEU A 329 5.80 -0.67 -5.33
C LEU A 329 4.83 -1.65 -6.02
N ARG A 330 3.74 -1.15 -6.61
CA ARG A 330 2.81 -1.98 -7.40
C ARG A 330 3.47 -2.55 -8.65
N VAL A 331 4.19 -1.73 -9.39
CA VAL A 331 4.93 -2.16 -10.57
C VAL A 331 5.94 -3.23 -10.18
N ALA A 332 6.74 -2.99 -9.14
CA ALA A 332 7.73 -3.95 -8.63
C ALA A 332 7.07 -5.27 -8.19
N ALA A 333 5.97 -5.21 -7.42
CA ALA A 333 5.25 -6.40 -6.98
C ALA A 333 4.76 -7.25 -8.17
N ARG A 334 4.23 -6.62 -9.22
CA ARG A 334 3.76 -7.33 -10.42
C ARG A 334 4.90 -7.90 -11.26
N ILE A 335 5.97 -7.12 -11.45
CA ILE A 335 7.14 -7.59 -12.23
C ILE A 335 7.80 -8.79 -11.56
N GLN A 336 7.92 -8.74 -10.24
CA GLN A 336 8.54 -9.81 -9.44
C GLN A 336 7.58 -10.96 -9.10
N ASP A 337 6.29 -10.85 -9.41
CA ASP A 337 5.24 -11.75 -8.89
C ASP A 337 5.30 -11.89 -7.36
N SER A 338 5.51 -10.79 -6.66
CA SER A 338 5.69 -10.76 -5.21
C SER A 338 4.37 -10.58 -4.47
N PHE A 339 4.03 -11.51 -3.62
CA PHE A 339 2.86 -11.47 -2.74
C PHE A 339 3.15 -10.83 -1.38
N CYS A 340 4.35 -10.31 -1.16
CA CYS A 340 4.62 -9.49 0.01
C CYS A 340 3.75 -8.23 -0.03
N GLU A 341 3.10 -7.91 1.08
CA GLU A 341 2.30 -6.70 1.20
C GLU A 341 3.17 -5.46 0.97
N ILE A 342 2.82 -4.64 -0.02
CA ILE A 342 3.64 -3.47 -0.41
C ILE A 342 3.72 -2.38 0.66
N ASP A 343 2.82 -2.42 1.63
CA ASP A 343 2.76 -1.45 2.74
C ASP A 343 3.75 -1.80 3.88
N ARG A 344 4.44 -2.96 3.80
CA ARG A 344 5.47 -3.33 4.78
C ARG A 344 6.75 -2.52 4.57
N PRO A 345 7.33 -1.96 5.65
CA PRO A 345 8.59 -1.20 5.56
C PRO A 345 9.73 -1.99 4.92
N GLU A 346 9.83 -3.30 5.24
CA GLU A 346 10.84 -4.19 4.72
C GLU A 346 10.75 -4.37 3.19
N GLN A 347 9.52 -4.47 2.66
CA GLN A 347 9.27 -4.57 1.22
C GLN A 347 9.66 -3.28 0.52
N LYS A 348 9.27 -2.14 1.08
CA LYS A 348 9.67 -0.84 0.53
C LYS A 348 11.20 -0.70 0.51
N ALA A 349 11.87 -1.05 1.60
CA ALA A 349 13.32 -1.01 1.69
C ALA A 349 14.00 -1.97 0.70
N ALA A 350 13.44 -3.16 0.47
CA ALA A 350 13.96 -4.12 -0.51
C ALA A 350 13.87 -3.58 -1.94
N VAL A 351 12.71 -3.05 -2.34
CA VAL A 351 12.50 -2.44 -3.67
C VAL A 351 13.41 -1.22 -3.85
N THR A 352 13.55 -0.37 -2.81
CA THR A 352 14.45 0.79 -2.85
C THR A 352 15.89 0.37 -3.11
N ARG A 353 16.42 -0.60 -2.36
CA ARG A 353 17.80 -1.11 -2.57
C ARG A 353 18.01 -1.69 -3.96
N SER A 354 17.04 -2.46 -4.47
CA SER A 354 17.13 -3.00 -5.83
C SER A 354 17.19 -1.89 -6.89
N LEU A 355 16.36 -0.85 -6.76
CA LEU A 355 16.36 0.28 -7.67
C LEU A 355 17.61 1.15 -7.52
N GLU A 356 18.17 1.34 -6.32
CA GLU A 356 19.44 2.03 -6.11
C GLU A 356 20.59 1.37 -6.89
N GLN A 357 20.64 0.04 -6.89
CA GLN A 357 21.63 -0.69 -7.69
C GLN A 357 21.44 -0.44 -9.20
N VAL A 358 20.18 -0.46 -9.67
CA VAL A 358 19.85 -0.14 -11.05
C VAL A 358 20.30 1.28 -11.41
N TYR A 359 19.99 2.27 -10.57
CA TYR A 359 20.31 3.68 -10.81
C TYR A 359 21.82 3.96 -10.85
N ARG A 360 22.60 3.30 -10.00
CA ARG A 360 24.08 3.41 -10.05
C ARG A 360 24.69 2.97 -11.39
N ASN A 361 23.99 2.13 -12.14
CA ASN A 361 24.45 1.62 -13.43
C ASN A 361 23.96 2.46 -14.63
N ILE A 362 23.24 3.58 -14.38
CA ILE A 362 22.66 4.44 -15.43
C ILE A 362 22.95 5.91 -15.19
N PRO A 363 24.23 6.31 -14.98
CA PRO A 363 24.56 7.74 -14.78
C PRO A 363 24.09 8.57 -15.97
N GLY A 364 23.56 9.76 -15.69
CA GLY A 364 22.95 10.65 -16.69
C GLY A 364 21.50 10.30 -17.06
N GLN A 365 20.91 9.22 -16.48
CA GLN A 365 19.56 8.76 -16.81
C GLN A 365 18.67 8.49 -15.60
N CYS A 366 19.14 8.76 -14.36
CA CYS A 366 18.38 8.50 -13.13
C CYS A 366 17.05 9.25 -13.12
N GLY A 367 17.04 10.52 -13.48
CA GLY A 367 15.82 11.31 -13.58
C GLY A 367 14.84 10.81 -14.65
N THR A 368 15.34 10.34 -15.77
CA THR A 368 14.52 9.73 -16.83
C THR A 368 13.91 8.43 -16.34
N MET A 369 14.68 7.59 -15.65
CA MET A 369 14.20 6.32 -15.08
C MET A 369 13.12 6.54 -14.02
N THR A 370 13.29 7.52 -13.12
CA THR A 370 12.28 7.91 -12.13
C THR A 370 10.96 8.28 -12.82
N GLN A 371 11.03 9.14 -13.83
CA GLN A 371 9.83 9.58 -14.56
C GLN A 371 9.21 8.44 -15.37
N ALA A 372 10.00 7.53 -15.93
CA ALA A 372 9.52 6.37 -16.67
C ALA A 372 8.74 5.39 -15.78
N LEU A 373 9.24 5.10 -14.57
CA LEU A 373 8.53 4.28 -13.59
C LEU A 373 7.20 4.91 -13.15
N MET A 374 7.21 6.21 -12.89
CA MET A 374 5.99 6.97 -12.56
C MET A 374 4.97 6.91 -13.69
N GLU A 375 5.43 7.12 -14.94
CA GLU A 375 4.56 7.10 -16.11
C GLU A 375 3.96 5.71 -16.36
N LEU A 376 4.78 4.67 -16.29
CA LEU A 376 4.32 3.29 -16.42
C LEU A 376 3.22 2.96 -15.41
N GLY A 377 3.44 3.33 -14.14
CA GLY A 377 2.45 3.12 -13.09
C GLY A 377 1.17 3.92 -13.30
N ALA A 378 1.26 5.11 -13.89
CA ALA A 378 0.11 5.98 -14.09
C ALA A 378 -0.73 5.63 -15.33
N THR A 379 -0.13 5.08 -16.38
CA THR A 379 -0.77 4.95 -17.70
C THR A 379 -0.94 3.51 -18.18
N VAL A 380 -0.09 2.60 -17.75
CA VAL A 380 -0.04 1.21 -18.24
C VAL A 380 -0.31 0.21 -17.12
N CYS A 381 0.52 0.18 -16.09
CA CYS A 381 0.37 -0.74 -14.95
C CYS A 381 -0.63 -0.18 -13.93
N LEU A 382 -1.90 -0.10 -14.28
CA LEU A 382 -2.95 0.61 -13.54
C LEU A 382 -3.24 -0.01 -12.15
N PRO A 383 -3.63 0.84 -11.15
CA PRO A 383 -3.96 0.37 -9.80
C PRO A 383 -5.32 -0.32 -9.70
N ASN A 384 -6.26 0.08 -10.53
CA ASN A 384 -7.63 -0.43 -10.54
C ASN A 384 -7.97 -1.02 -11.91
N GLY A 385 -8.65 -2.16 -11.92
CA GLY A 385 -8.96 -2.88 -13.14
C GLY A 385 -7.75 -3.58 -13.77
N GLN A 386 -7.93 -4.05 -15.00
CA GLN A 386 -6.90 -4.80 -15.70
C GLN A 386 -5.77 -3.86 -16.16
N PRO A 387 -4.49 -4.17 -15.84
CA PRO A 387 -3.37 -3.43 -16.39
C PRO A 387 -3.24 -3.68 -17.90
N ARG A 388 -2.71 -2.70 -18.63
CA ARG A 388 -2.54 -2.73 -20.09
C ARG A 388 -1.27 -3.50 -20.47
N CYS A 389 -1.25 -4.79 -20.19
CA CYS A 389 -0.06 -5.62 -20.38
C CYS A 389 0.36 -5.77 -21.86
N GLU A 390 -0.57 -5.60 -22.80
CA GLU A 390 -0.35 -5.68 -24.25
C GLU A 390 0.54 -4.56 -24.80
N VAL A 391 0.55 -3.40 -24.13
CA VAL A 391 1.38 -2.24 -24.51
C VAL A 391 2.49 -1.94 -23.50
N CYS A 392 2.69 -2.85 -22.53
CA CYS A 392 3.67 -2.66 -21.48
C CYS A 392 5.09 -2.95 -21.97
N PRO A 393 6.06 -2.01 -21.82
CA PRO A 393 7.45 -2.26 -22.21
C PRO A 393 8.11 -3.38 -21.42
N LEU A 394 7.57 -3.72 -20.25
CA LEU A 394 8.08 -4.76 -19.35
C LEU A 394 7.31 -6.08 -19.47
N ALA A 395 6.43 -6.22 -20.48
CA ALA A 395 5.53 -7.37 -20.60
C ALA A 395 6.26 -8.72 -20.65
N GLU A 396 7.41 -8.78 -21.32
CA GLU A 396 8.20 -10.01 -21.47
C GLU A 396 9.05 -10.34 -20.22
N LEU A 397 9.33 -9.34 -19.39
CA LEU A 397 10.05 -9.51 -18.13
C LEU A 397 9.11 -9.77 -16.95
N CYS A 398 7.81 -9.48 -17.10
CA CYS A 398 6.86 -9.44 -15.99
C CYS A 398 6.43 -10.84 -15.55
N LEU A 399 6.95 -11.31 -14.41
CA LEU A 399 6.59 -12.62 -13.84
C LEU A 399 5.09 -12.67 -13.50
N GLY A 400 4.51 -11.60 -12.93
CA GLY A 400 3.07 -11.56 -12.65
C GLY A 400 2.19 -11.67 -13.90
N LYS A 401 2.64 -11.19 -15.08
CA LYS A 401 1.95 -11.46 -16.36
C LYS A 401 2.14 -12.91 -16.77
N GLN A 402 3.35 -13.42 -16.69
CA GLN A 402 3.70 -14.79 -17.11
C GLN A 402 2.91 -15.83 -16.30
N TYR A 403 2.73 -15.60 -15.00
CA TYR A 403 2.00 -16.53 -14.10
C TYR A 403 0.53 -16.16 -13.89
N GLY A 404 0.04 -15.08 -14.51
CA GLY A 404 -1.38 -14.70 -14.48
C GLY A 404 -1.83 -14.01 -13.20
N ASP A 405 -0.91 -13.48 -12.39
CA ASP A 405 -1.19 -12.90 -11.07
C ASP A 405 -1.33 -11.38 -11.06
N THR A 406 -1.28 -10.71 -12.22
CA THR A 406 -1.33 -9.24 -12.30
C THR A 406 -2.54 -8.62 -11.61
N MET A 407 -3.70 -9.31 -11.61
CA MET A 407 -4.93 -8.84 -10.96
C MET A 407 -4.96 -9.13 -9.45
N ARG A 408 -4.16 -10.09 -8.99
CA ARG A 408 -4.02 -10.43 -7.57
C ARG A 408 -3.01 -9.52 -6.86
N LEU A 409 -2.17 -8.84 -7.63
CA LEU A 409 -1.07 -8.00 -7.16
C LEU A 409 -1.35 -6.51 -7.39
N PRO A 410 -0.92 -5.65 -6.47
CA PRO A 410 -0.16 -5.93 -5.25
C PRO A 410 -1.04 -6.37 -4.08
N GLN A 411 -0.47 -7.13 -3.15
CA GLN A 411 -1.10 -7.36 -1.85
C GLN A 411 -0.92 -6.13 -0.95
N ARG A 412 -1.93 -5.86 -0.10
CA ARG A 412 -1.92 -4.74 0.84
C ARG A 412 -2.42 -5.18 2.21
N THR A 413 -1.89 -4.54 3.24
CA THR A 413 -2.42 -4.73 4.59
C THR A 413 -3.87 -4.26 4.69
N GLU A 414 -4.67 -4.98 5.46
CA GLU A 414 -6.05 -4.57 5.74
C GLU A 414 -6.09 -3.19 6.41
N LYS A 415 -6.94 -2.33 5.88
CA LYS A 415 -7.14 -1.01 6.45
C LYS A 415 -8.02 -1.11 7.70
N LYS A 416 -7.57 -0.50 8.78
CA LYS A 416 -8.42 -0.32 9.96
C LYS A 416 -9.67 0.50 9.60
N PRO A 417 -10.84 0.19 10.20
CA PRO A 417 -12.05 1.00 9.99
C PRO A 417 -11.81 2.44 10.44
N ARG A 418 -12.43 3.40 9.74
CA ARG A 418 -12.35 4.81 10.10
C ARG A 418 -13.11 5.07 11.39
N ARG A 419 -12.55 5.93 12.24
CA ARG A 419 -13.26 6.46 13.40
C ARG A 419 -14.30 7.46 12.91
N LYS A 420 -15.52 7.42 13.48
CA LYS A 420 -16.58 8.40 13.21
C LYS A 420 -16.57 9.46 14.28
N GLU A 421 -16.73 10.71 13.88
CA GLU A 421 -16.87 11.87 14.76
C GLU A 421 -18.02 12.74 14.27
N GLN A 422 -18.75 13.33 15.19
CA GLN A 422 -19.90 14.18 14.91
C GLN A 422 -19.64 15.61 15.39
N TYR A 423 -20.05 16.58 14.59
CA TYR A 423 -19.93 18.00 14.91
C TYR A 423 -21.16 18.76 14.47
N THR A 424 -21.59 19.73 15.30
CA THR A 424 -22.52 20.77 14.91
C THR A 424 -21.75 22.00 14.45
N VAL A 425 -22.00 22.44 13.22
CA VAL A 425 -21.33 23.57 12.57
C VAL A 425 -22.31 24.75 12.52
N PHE A 426 -21.89 25.89 13.04
CA PHE A 426 -22.72 27.09 13.15
C PHE A 426 -22.36 28.10 12.05
N VAL A 427 -23.26 28.33 11.13
CA VAL A 427 -23.15 29.39 10.12
C VAL A 427 -23.90 30.59 10.64
N LEU A 428 -23.21 31.44 11.40
CA LEU A 428 -23.76 32.61 12.05
C LEU A 428 -23.67 33.82 11.11
N CYS A 429 -24.79 34.48 10.85
CA CYS A 429 -24.86 35.69 10.03
C CYS A 429 -25.34 36.86 10.88
N CYS A 430 -24.62 37.99 10.89
CA CYS A 430 -24.99 39.24 11.52
C CYS A 430 -24.64 40.39 10.58
N ASP A 431 -25.65 41.21 10.21
CA ASP A 431 -25.48 42.35 9.30
C ASP A 431 -24.79 41.99 7.97
N GLY A 432 -25.13 40.83 7.38
CA GLY A 432 -24.56 40.35 6.14
C GLY A 432 -23.11 39.80 6.24
N LYS A 433 -22.56 39.68 7.45
CA LYS A 433 -21.27 39.11 7.73
C LYS A 433 -21.41 37.77 8.44
N TYR A 434 -20.51 36.84 8.12
CA TYR A 434 -20.46 35.50 8.68
C TYR A 434 -19.31 35.35 9.67
N ALA A 435 -19.56 34.65 10.76
CA ALA A 435 -18.57 34.36 11.79
C ALA A 435 -17.63 33.23 11.31
N VAL A 436 -16.34 33.48 11.35
CA VAL A 436 -15.29 32.48 11.13
C VAL A 436 -14.22 32.59 12.22
N ARG A 437 -13.50 31.52 12.47
CA ARG A 437 -12.35 31.53 13.40
C ARG A 437 -11.24 30.63 12.91
N LYS A 438 -10.02 30.78 13.44
CA LYS A 438 -8.95 29.81 13.25
C LYS A 438 -9.11 28.66 14.24
N ARG A 439 -9.03 27.42 13.74
CA ARG A 439 -9.11 26.22 14.55
C ARG A 439 -7.88 26.09 15.45
N THR A 440 -8.05 26.15 16.75
CA THR A 440 -7.00 26.02 17.76
C THR A 440 -6.80 24.59 18.25
N ALA A 441 -7.81 23.71 18.05
CA ALA A 441 -7.73 22.31 18.43
C ALA A 441 -6.62 21.60 17.67
N LYS A 442 -5.74 20.89 18.39
CA LYS A 442 -4.67 20.07 17.80
C LYS A 442 -5.28 18.94 16.95
N GLY A 443 -4.60 18.56 15.88
CA GLY A 443 -5.01 17.47 14.99
C GLY A 443 -5.55 17.96 13.65
N LEU A 444 -6.67 17.39 13.18
CA LEU A 444 -7.22 17.70 11.85
C LEU A 444 -7.57 19.16 11.70
N LEU A 445 -7.11 19.75 10.60
CA LEU A 445 -7.38 21.14 10.19
C LEU A 445 -6.87 22.20 11.17
N HIS A 446 -5.93 21.88 12.07
CA HIS A 446 -5.33 22.83 13.01
C HIS A 446 -4.76 24.07 12.28
N GLY A 447 -5.04 25.25 12.81
CA GLY A 447 -4.59 26.53 12.26
C GLY A 447 -5.32 27.01 10.99
N LEU A 448 -6.27 26.23 10.47
CA LEU A 448 -7.09 26.61 9.32
C LEU A 448 -8.36 27.33 9.77
N TRP A 449 -8.96 28.07 8.85
CA TRP A 449 -10.22 28.74 9.08
C TRP A 449 -11.38 27.73 9.13
N GLU A 450 -12.32 27.96 10.04
CA GLU A 450 -13.51 27.15 10.20
C GLU A 450 -14.72 28.03 10.57
N TYR A 451 -15.93 27.53 10.31
CA TYR A 451 -17.10 28.03 11.01
C TYR A 451 -17.05 27.59 12.48
N PRO A 452 -17.59 28.39 13.44
CA PRO A 452 -17.76 27.94 14.82
C PRO A 452 -18.40 26.55 14.85
N ASN A 453 -17.89 25.66 15.67
CA ASN A 453 -18.41 24.30 15.78
C ASN A 453 -18.19 23.73 17.18
N VAL A 454 -19.01 22.74 17.53
CA VAL A 454 -18.92 21.96 18.75
C VAL A 454 -19.02 20.47 18.43
N SER A 455 -18.45 19.64 19.30
CA SER A 455 -18.55 18.18 19.18
C SER A 455 -19.96 17.69 19.50
N GLY A 456 -20.44 16.70 18.76
CA GLY A 456 -21.80 16.15 18.87
C GLY A 456 -22.81 16.87 17.98
N ILE A 457 -24.00 16.29 17.92
CA ILE A 457 -25.16 16.84 17.21
C ILE A 457 -26.06 17.55 18.24
N CYS A 458 -26.21 18.86 18.08
CA CYS A 458 -27.08 19.68 18.94
C CYS A 458 -28.55 19.63 18.47
N THR A 459 -29.49 19.63 19.41
CA THR A 459 -30.86 19.98 19.12
C THR A 459 -30.96 21.48 18.80
N THR A 460 -32.10 21.93 18.31
CA THR A 460 -32.35 23.35 18.03
C THR A 460 -32.15 24.21 19.28
N GLU A 461 -32.67 23.77 20.43
CA GLU A 461 -32.57 24.46 21.70
C GLU A 461 -31.12 24.56 22.18
N GLU A 462 -30.38 23.46 22.06
CA GLU A 462 -28.95 23.42 22.42
C GLU A 462 -28.12 24.33 21.52
N ALA A 463 -28.43 24.36 20.22
CA ALA A 463 -27.76 25.24 19.26
C ALA A 463 -28.02 26.72 19.58
N ILE A 464 -29.24 27.12 19.85
CA ILE A 464 -29.61 28.48 20.28
C ILE A 464 -28.91 28.85 21.60
N ALA A 465 -28.91 27.94 22.57
CA ALA A 465 -28.24 28.15 23.84
C ALA A 465 -26.72 28.31 23.65
N GLN A 466 -26.11 27.56 22.74
CA GLN A 466 -24.68 27.66 22.43
C GLN A 466 -24.33 29.02 21.82
N VAL A 467 -25.15 29.52 20.87
CA VAL A 467 -24.93 30.85 20.26
C VAL A 467 -25.13 31.96 21.27
N SER A 468 -26.08 31.80 22.21
CA SER A 468 -26.27 32.72 23.36
C SER A 468 -25.03 32.74 24.27
N ARG A 469 -24.41 31.58 24.56
CA ARG A 469 -23.16 31.51 25.33
C ARG A 469 -22.01 32.25 24.61
N TRP A 470 -21.99 32.24 23.28
CA TRP A 470 -21.06 33.02 22.47
C TRP A 470 -21.43 34.49 22.37
N GLN A 471 -22.42 34.96 23.09
CA GLN A 471 -22.91 36.36 23.16
C GLN A 471 -23.35 36.96 21.81
N CYS A 472 -23.68 36.12 20.84
CA CYS A 472 -24.06 36.56 19.49
C CYS A 472 -25.54 36.88 19.35
N LYS A 473 -26.37 36.78 20.41
CA LYS A 473 -27.81 37.06 20.42
C LYS A 473 -28.55 36.40 19.23
N PRO A 474 -28.85 35.09 19.29
CA PRO A 474 -29.54 34.40 18.22
C PRO A 474 -30.95 35.00 18.01
N LEU A 475 -31.33 35.27 16.77
CA LEU A 475 -32.61 35.85 16.38
C LEU A 475 -33.53 34.83 15.70
N ASP A 476 -32.99 34.12 14.70
CA ASP A 476 -33.74 33.17 13.91
C ASP A 476 -32.85 32.03 13.40
N LEU A 477 -33.42 30.81 13.36
CA LEU A 477 -32.81 29.64 12.74
C LEU A 477 -33.39 29.50 11.34
N THR A 478 -32.59 29.85 10.34
CA THR A 478 -33.04 29.94 8.95
C THR A 478 -32.98 28.63 8.20
N GLN A 479 -32.03 27.77 8.53
CA GLN A 479 -31.79 26.50 7.81
C GLN A 479 -31.00 25.53 8.65
N THR A 480 -31.15 24.23 8.35
CA THR A 480 -30.24 23.16 8.78
C THR A 480 -29.74 22.37 7.58
N ALA A 481 -28.58 21.76 7.69
CA ALA A 481 -28.00 20.93 6.61
C ALA A 481 -27.13 19.81 7.17
N GLU A 482 -27.33 18.59 6.72
CA GLU A 482 -26.46 17.48 7.02
C GLU A 482 -25.39 17.34 5.93
N ARG A 483 -24.15 17.14 6.34
CA ARG A 483 -23.00 16.94 5.44
C ARG A 483 -22.09 15.87 6.03
N LYS A 484 -21.26 15.31 5.16
CA LYS A 484 -20.27 14.32 5.53
C LYS A 484 -18.93 14.68 4.92
N HIS A 485 -17.87 14.51 5.67
CA HIS A 485 -16.51 14.67 5.15
C HIS A 485 -15.61 13.51 5.58
N ILE A 486 -14.90 12.94 4.62
CA ILE A 486 -14.07 11.74 4.84
C ILE A 486 -12.59 12.13 4.77
N PHE A 487 -11.90 11.96 5.90
CA PHE A 487 -10.45 12.00 6.00
C PHE A 487 -9.85 10.58 5.88
N THR A 488 -8.55 10.47 5.86
CA THR A 488 -7.87 9.17 5.73
C THR A 488 -8.27 8.17 6.82
N HIS A 489 -8.32 8.62 8.09
CA HIS A 489 -8.56 7.77 9.27
C HIS A 489 -9.82 8.10 10.04
N VAL A 490 -10.50 9.20 9.68
CA VAL A 490 -11.68 9.72 10.39
C VAL A 490 -12.75 10.12 9.37
N GLU A 491 -13.98 9.91 9.73
CA GLU A 491 -15.17 10.36 9.01
C GLU A 491 -15.93 11.32 9.91
N TRP A 492 -16.15 12.54 9.43
CA TRP A 492 -16.96 13.53 10.10
C TRP A 492 -18.38 13.53 9.56
N GLU A 493 -19.34 13.37 10.46
CA GLU A 493 -20.75 13.65 10.24
C GLU A 493 -21.02 15.06 10.77
N LEU A 494 -21.42 15.97 9.88
CA LEU A 494 -21.50 17.40 10.15
C LEU A 494 -22.95 17.87 10.06
N TYR A 495 -23.46 18.45 11.12
CA TYR A 495 -24.79 19.06 11.17
C TYR A 495 -24.66 20.59 11.17
N GLY A 496 -25.00 21.22 10.06
CA GLY A 496 -24.95 22.67 9.90
C GLY A 496 -26.23 23.34 10.41
N VAL A 497 -26.08 24.35 11.26
CA VAL A 497 -27.15 25.22 11.72
C VAL A 497 -26.88 26.65 11.26
N TYR A 498 -27.83 27.24 10.53
CA TYR A 498 -27.73 28.59 9.99
C TYR A 498 -28.58 29.50 10.86
N LEU A 499 -27.97 30.49 11.50
CA LEU A 499 -28.61 31.38 12.43
C LEU A 499 -28.34 32.85 12.09
N THR A 500 -29.36 33.66 12.10
CA THR A 500 -29.20 35.11 12.16
C THR A 500 -28.95 35.56 13.60
N CYS A 501 -28.04 36.52 13.76
CA CYS A 501 -27.60 37.02 15.04
C CYS A 501 -27.81 38.53 15.12
N GLY A 502 -28.13 39.02 16.30
CA GLY A 502 -28.31 40.45 16.56
C GLY A 502 -27.05 41.13 17.11
N ARG A 503 -25.91 40.41 17.22
CA ARG A 503 -24.67 40.96 17.73
C ARG A 503 -23.47 40.16 17.16
N GLN A 504 -22.45 40.92 16.76
CA GLN A 504 -21.11 40.36 16.44
C GLN A 504 -20.29 40.33 17.73
N ASP A 505 -19.74 39.16 18.06
CA ASP A 505 -18.82 39.01 19.19
C ASP A 505 -17.38 38.94 18.74
N GLU A 506 -16.46 39.52 19.53
CA GLU A 506 -15.03 39.65 19.20
C GLU A 506 -14.24 38.35 19.19
N GLN A 507 -14.81 37.26 19.74
CA GLN A 507 -14.18 35.94 19.66
C GLN A 507 -14.16 35.38 18.25
N PHE A 508 -14.94 35.95 17.32
CA PHE A 508 -15.00 35.58 15.91
C PHE A 508 -14.56 36.73 15.01
N VAL A 509 -14.01 36.35 13.85
CA VAL A 509 -13.78 37.27 12.75
C VAL A 509 -15.04 37.29 11.88
N TRP A 510 -15.61 38.45 11.65
CA TRP A 510 -16.83 38.65 10.88
C TRP A 510 -16.48 39.17 9.49
N LYS A 511 -16.84 38.42 8.45
CA LYS A 511 -16.55 38.72 7.06
C LYS A 511 -17.78 38.55 6.18
N THR A 512 -17.90 39.41 5.18
CA THR A 512 -18.90 39.24 4.13
C THR A 512 -18.64 37.98 3.30
N ALA A 513 -19.63 37.50 2.57
CA ALA A 513 -19.43 36.35 1.66
C ALA A 513 -18.32 36.63 0.62
N ALA A 514 -18.25 37.86 0.09
CA ALA A 514 -17.22 38.27 -0.86
C ALA A 514 -15.80 38.23 -0.24
N GLU A 515 -15.65 38.74 0.98
CA GLU A 515 -14.37 38.69 1.71
C GLU A 515 -13.96 37.24 2.04
N ILE A 516 -14.92 36.37 2.45
CA ILE A 516 -14.63 34.95 2.68
C ILE A 516 -14.15 34.30 1.38
N ALA A 517 -14.85 34.53 0.28
CA ALA A 517 -14.46 33.98 -1.02
C ALA A 517 -13.07 34.47 -1.48
N ALA A 518 -12.71 35.71 -1.19
CA ALA A 518 -11.44 36.30 -1.62
C ALA A 518 -10.27 35.98 -0.67
N GLU A 519 -10.48 36.04 0.65
CA GLU A 519 -9.39 36.08 1.64
C GLU A 519 -9.29 34.81 2.51
N ILE A 520 -10.42 34.15 2.78
CA ILE A 520 -10.51 33.05 3.73
C ILE A 520 -10.38 31.71 3.01
N SER A 521 -9.40 30.91 3.38
CA SER A 521 -9.29 29.52 2.91
C SER A 521 -10.08 28.59 3.83
N LEU A 522 -11.29 28.22 3.41
CA LEU A 522 -12.11 27.23 4.11
C LEU A 522 -11.80 25.81 3.60
N PRO A 523 -11.37 24.89 4.47
CA PRO A 523 -11.29 23.46 4.13
C PRO A 523 -12.62 22.92 3.61
N THR A 524 -12.58 21.92 2.74
CA THR A 524 -13.77 21.32 2.11
C THR A 524 -14.82 20.89 3.14
N ALA A 525 -14.39 20.43 4.33
CA ALA A 525 -15.29 20.06 5.42
C ALA A 525 -16.23 21.22 5.84
N PHE A 526 -15.75 22.47 5.81
CA PHE A 526 -16.51 23.66 6.17
C PHE A 526 -17.02 24.41 4.93
N ARG A 527 -16.27 24.40 3.84
CA ARG A 527 -16.65 25.08 2.60
C ARG A 527 -18.02 24.62 2.05
N GLN A 528 -18.41 23.36 2.28
CA GLN A 528 -19.72 22.83 1.87
C GLN A 528 -20.92 23.49 2.56
N PHE A 529 -20.70 24.32 3.59
CA PHE A 529 -21.72 25.14 4.25
C PHE A 529 -21.72 26.60 3.77
N PHE A 530 -20.73 26.99 2.97
CA PHE A 530 -20.63 28.34 2.42
C PHE A 530 -21.70 28.54 1.36
N GLN A 531 -22.51 29.61 1.54
CA GLN A 531 -23.51 30.08 0.57
C GLN A 531 -22.98 31.41 0.01
N ALA A 532 -22.64 31.42 -1.28
CA ALA A 532 -22.19 32.62 -1.98
C ALA A 532 -23.35 33.50 -2.39
#